data_dfcd6301a8e47c0d0765c5429f0704e0
#
_entry.id   dfcd6301a8e47c0d0765c5429f0704e0
#
_cell.length_a   1.000
_cell.length_b   1.000
_cell.length_c   1.000
_cell.angle_alpha   90.00
_cell.angle_beta   90.00
_cell.angle_gamma   90.00
#
_symmetry.space_group_name_H-M   'P 1'
#
loop_
_entity.id
_entity.type
_entity.pdbx_description
1 polymer ?
#
loop_
_entity_poly.entity_id
_entity_poly.type
_entity_poly.pdbx_seq_one_letter_code
_entity_poly.pdbx_strand_id
1 'polypeptide(L)'
;MKRRKLTARNADINRLYEESVQCTVFEVSFINKLFKRYNKTKCKSLREDFCASALISSEWVRHNKDNIAIAVDLDRTMIKEAKNTALSRLSSEQQKRIKICYGDSSKFNTDKVDCILATNFSYFVFKQRKKLIDYFKHSYKQLKNRGIFMLDAFGGYEAHQLLEERTKHKNFTYVWDQSSFNPITHEIKCHIHFEFPDKTARKRAFTYEWRLWMLPEIQECLKEAGFTKVDVYMQGWNEKKNEETERFYKVTKCDADPAWVAYLAARK
;
A
#
# COMPACT_ATOMS: atom_id res chain seq x y z
N MET A 1 -26.96 -24.36 7.41
CA MET A 1 -27.41 -23.06 6.85
C MET A 1 -26.80 -22.85 5.46
N LYS A 2 -27.61 -22.67 4.41
CA LYS A 2 -27.11 -22.29 3.07
C LYS A 2 -26.44 -20.90 3.18
N ARG A 3 -25.14 -20.80 2.90
CA ARG A 3 -24.45 -19.50 2.83
C ARG A 3 -25.20 -18.61 1.84
N ARG A 4 -25.67 -17.45 2.30
CA ARG A 4 -26.35 -16.46 1.45
C ARG A 4 -25.39 -16.06 0.34
N LYS A 5 -25.82 -16.15 -0.94
CA LYS A 5 -24.99 -15.74 -2.07
C LYS A 5 -24.64 -14.26 -1.93
N LEU A 6 -23.39 -13.92 -2.25
CA LEU A 6 -22.91 -12.54 -2.24
C LEU A 6 -23.51 -11.79 -3.44
N THR A 7 -23.97 -10.57 -3.20
CA THR A 7 -24.62 -9.69 -4.19
C THR A 7 -24.19 -8.24 -3.96
N ALA A 8 -24.41 -7.36 -4.91
CA ALA A 8 -24.10 -5.93 -4.74
C ALA A 8 -24.81 -5.28 -3.52
N ARG A 9 -25.96 -5.82 -3.11
CA ARG A 9 -26.75 -5.28 -1.99
C ARG A 9 -26.21 -5.68 -0.61
N ASN A 10 -25.65 -6.90 -0.48
CA ASN A 10 -25.24 -7.45 0.81
C ASN A 10 -23.72 -7.56 0.98
N ALA A 11 -22.95 -7.12 -0.02
CA ALA A 11 -21.49 -7.15 0.03
C ALA A 11 -20.95 -6.04 0.94
N ASP A 12 -20.01 -6.42 1.78
CA ASP A 12 -19.13 -5.51 2.50
C ASP A 12 -17.97 -5.13 1.57
N ILE A 13 -18.02 -3.91 1.04
CA ILE A 13 -17.09 -3.43 0.00
C ILE A 13 -15.67 -3.29 0.55
N ASN A 14 -15.50 -2.86 1.79
CA ASN A 14 -14.19 -2.72 2.40
C ASN A 14 -13.52 -4.09 2.57
N ARG A 15 -14.29 -5.07 3.00
CA ARG A 15 -13.79 -6.44 3.10
C ARG A 15 -13.40 -7.03 1.73
N LEU A 16 -14.19 -6.76 0.67
CA LEU A 16 -13.82 -7.21 -0.68
C LEU A 16 -12.54 -6.54 -1.17
N TYR A 17 -12.36 -5.25 -0.86
CA TYR A 17 -11.13 -4.53 -1.14
C TYR A 17 -9.93 -5.18 -0.43
N GLU A 18 -10.05 -5.44 0.87
CA GLU A 18 -9.02 -6.10 1.66
C GLU A 18 -8.63 -7.48 1.07
N GLU A 19 -9.63 -8.28 0.67
CA GLU A 19 -9.41 -9.61 0.06
C GLU A 19 -8.76 -9.52 -1.34
N SER A 20 -8.86 -8.38 -2.03
CA SER A 20 -8.38 -8.23 -3.41
C SER A 20 -6.98 -7.63 -3.53
N VAL A 21 -6.62 -6.69 -2.64
CA VAL A 21 -5.44 -5.83 -2.86
C VAL A 21 -4.40 -5.88 -1.72
N GLN A 22 -4.70 -6.53 -0.59
CA GLN A 22 -3.80 -6.51 0.56
C GLN A 22 -3.27 -7.90 0.91
N CYS A 23 -1.94 -8.01 0.97
CA CYS A 23 -1.24 -9.21 1.46
C CYS A 23 -0.41 -8.87 2.70
N THR A 24 -1.09 -8.57 3.82
CA THR A 24 -0.47 -8.03 5.05
C THR A 24 0.64 -8.91 5.62
N VAL A 25 0.52 -10.23 5.49
CA VAL A 25 1.54 -11.19 5.93
C VAL A 25 2.82 -11.06 5.11
N PHE A 26 2.69 -10.89 3.80
CA PHE A 26 3.83 -10.64 2.92
C PHE A 26 4.52 -9.32 3.29
N GLU A 27 3.78 -8.23 3.41
CA GLU A 27 4.33 -6.90 3.67
C GLU A 27 5.06 -6.85 5.02
N VAL A 28 4.47 -7.40 6.08
CA VAL A 28 5.12 -7.52 7.40
C VAL A 28 6.40 -8.35 7.33
N SER A 29 6.38 -9.48 6.62
CA SER A 29 7.56 -10.32 6.41
C SER A 29 8.65 -9.59 5.61
N PHE A 30 8.24 -8.85 4.57
CA PHE A 30 9.15 -8.13 3.69
C PHE A 30 9.85 -6.98 4.44
N ILE A 31 9.11 -6.16 5.20
CA ILE A 31 9.67 -5.11 6.06
C ILE A 31 10.72 -5.70 7.01
N ASN A 32 10.40 -6.78 7.72
CA ASN A 32 11.31 -7.41 8.67
C ASN A 32 12.60 -7.91 7.99
N LYS A 33 12.48 -8.55 6.82
CA LYS A 33 13.62 -9.01 6.03
C LYS A 33 14.50 -7.85 5.57
N LEU A 34 13.90 -6.78 5.05
CA LEU A 34 14.63 -5.59 4.59
C LEU A 34 15.34 -4.89 5.74
N PHE A 35 14.63 -4.63 6.82
CA PHE A 35 15.19 -3.94 7.97
C PHE A 35 16.36 -4.73 8.58
N LYS A 36 16.21 -6.04 8.74
CA LYS A 36 17.28 -6.92 9.21
C LYS A 36 18.48 -6.94 8.26
N ARG A 37 18.24 -6.96 6.93
CA ARG A 37 19.30 -6.91 5.91
C ARG A 37 20.13 -5.64 6.02
N TYR A 38 19.48 -4.49 6.20
CA TYR A 38 20.18 -3.20 6.23
C TYR A 38 20.80 -2.86 7.58
N ASN A 39 20.10 -3.19 8.67
CA ASN A 39 20.45 -2.74 10.01
C ASN A 39 21.08 -3.83 10.90
N LYS A 40 20.99 -5.11 10.51
CA LYS A 40 21.38 -6.28 11.33
C LYS A 40 20.61 -6.41 12.65
N THR A 41 19.55 -5.63 12.84
CA THR A 41 18.67 -5.62 14.02
C THR A 41 17.23 -5.85 13.62
N LYS A 42 16.32 -6.03 14.60
CA LYS A 42 14.87 -6.16 14.35
C LYS A 42 14.23 -4.79 14.21
N CYS A 43 13.31 -4.65 13.26
CA CYS A 43 12.36 -3.55 13.23
C CYS A 43 11.33 -3.76 14.36
N LYS A 44 11.06 -2.73 15.16
CA LYS A 44 10.10 -2.82 16.26
C LYS A 44 8.96 -1.82 16.16
N SER A 45 9.19 -0.66 15.58
CA SER A 45 8.18 0.40 15.45
C SER A 45 7.86 0.68 13.99
N LEU A 46 6.58 0.54 13.64
CA LEU A 46 6.02 0.80 12.33
C LEU A 46 5.09 2.00 12.38
N ARG A 47 5.15 2.86 11.38
CA ARG A 47 4.10 3.81 11.05
C ARG A 47 3.53 3.46 9.68
N GLU A 48 2.21 3.26 9.60
CA GLU A 48 1.46 3.03 8.37
C GLU A 48 0.74 4.32 8.00
N ASP A 49 1.19 4.97 6.94
CA ASP A 49 0.53 6.13 6.35
C ASP A 49 -0.56 5.67 5.38
N PHE A 50 -1.66 6.43 5.29
CA PHE A 50 -2.84 6.06 4.47
C PHE A 50 -3.39 4.69 4.86
N CYS A 51 -3.52 4.44 6.15
CA CYS A 51 -3.72 3.11 6.71
C CYS A 51 -5.11 2.49 6.44
N ALA A 52 -6.07 3.27 5.99
CA ALA A 52 -7.46 2.82 5.80
C ALA A 52 -7.96 2.01 7.01
N SER A 53 -8.20 0.70 6.85
CA SER A 53 -8.63 -0.21 7.92
C SER A 53 -7.51 -0.68 8.86
N ALA A 54 -6.27 -0.19 8.69
CA ALA A 54 -5.08 -0.50 9.53
C ALA A 54 -4.74 -1.99 9.63
N LEU A 55 -4.91 -2.73 8.54
CA LEU A 55 -4.66 -4.18 8.54
C LEU A 55 -3.18 -4.53 8.67
N ILE A 56 -2.29 -3.78 8.01
CA ILE A 56 -0.85 -4.04 8.08
C ILE A 56 -0.35 -3.73 9.50
N SER A 57 -0.78 -2.61 10.09
CA SER A 57 -0.48 -2.27 11.48
C SER A 57 -0.99 -3.34 12.46
N SER A 58 -2.18 -3.90 12.20
CA SER A 58 -2.76 -4.97 13.01
C SER A 58 -1.95 -6.26 12.89
N GLU A 59 -1.56 -6.64 11.68
CA GLU A 59 -0.70 -7.80 11.46
C GLU A 59 0.70 -7.60 12.06
N TRP A 60 1.24 -6.37 12.00
CA TRP A 60 2.51 -6.01 12.59
C TRP A 60 2.56 -6.29 14.10
N VAL A 61 1.53 -5.88 14.86
CA VAL A 61 1.49 -6.12 16.30
C VAL A 61 1.17 -7.58 16.67
N ARG A 62 0.57 -8.36 15.76
CA ARG A 62 0.41 -9.82 15.93
C ARG A 62 1.72 -10.55 15.74
N HIS A 63 2.52 -10.11 14.76
CA HIS A 63 3.72 -10.80 14.33
C HIS A 63 4.77 -10.95 15.45
N ASN A 64 4.90 -9.95 16.33
CA ASN A 64 5.84 -10.01 17.45
C ASN A 64 5.31 -9.22 18.66
N LYS A 65 5.56 -9.73 19.87
CA LYS A 65 5.14 -9.10 21.14
C LYS A 65 5.81 -7.73 21.41
N ASP A 66 6.98 -7.47 20.82
CA ASP A 66 7.73 -6.22 20.97
C ASP A 66 7.35 -5.18 19.89
N ASN A 67 6.52 -5.55 18.93
CA ASN A 67 6.14 -4.66 17.83
C ASN A 67 5.10 -3.65 18.30
N ILE A 68 5.32 -2.39 17.92
CA ILE A 68 4.39 -1.28 18.10
C ILE A 68 4.05 -0.66 16.76
N ALA A 69 2.84 -0.17 16.60
CA ALA A 69 2.36 0.42 15.36
C ALA A 69 1.65 1.76 15.59
N ILE A 70 1.80 2.67 14.64
CA ILE A 70 1.03 3.90 14.52
C ILE A 70 0.42 3.89 13.13
N ALA A 71 -0.90 3.91 13.04
CA ALA A 71 -1.65 3.93 11.79
C ALA A 71 -2.31 5.29 11.61
N VAL A 72 -2.09 5.95 10.47
CA VAL A 72 -2.56 7.32 10.20
C VAL A 72 -3.39 7.35 8.94
N ASP A 73 -4.60 7.90 9.02
CA ASP A 73 -5.45 8.14 7.86
C ASP A 73 -6.26 9.44 8.00
N LEU A 74 -6.59 10.06 6.88
CA LEU A 74 -7.38 11.28 6.81
C LEU A 74 -8.89 10.99 6.72
N ASP A 75 -9.29 9.76 6.44
CA ASP A 75 -10.69 9.35 6.36
C ASP A 75 -11.21 8.91 7.74
N ARG A 76 -12.11 9.73 8.31
CA ARG A 76 -12.74 9.45 9.61
C ARG A 76 -13.56 8.17 9.61
N THR A 77 -14.17 7.83 8.48
CA THR A 77 -15.00 6.63 8.35
C THR A 77 -14.10 5.39 8.42
N MET A 78 -13.00 5.41 7.69
CA MET A 78 -12.01 4.33 7.71
C MET A 78 -11.35 4.18 9.09
N ILE A 79 -11.02 5.28 9.75
CA ILE A 79 -10.51 5.25 11.14
C ILE A 79 -11.53 4.62 12.11
N LYS A 80 -12.82 4.96 11.98
CA LYS A 80 -13.86 4.35 12.79
C LYS A 80 -14.00 2.85 12.51
N GLU A 81 -13.95 2.47 11.24
CA GLU A 81 -14.00 1.07 10.82
C GLU A 81 -12.77 0.29 11.31
N ALA A 82 -11.58 0.83 11.17
CA ALA A 82 -10.35 0.23 11.69
C ALA A 82 -10.46 -0.05 13.20
N LYS A 83 -10.99 0.88 13.99
CA LYS A 83 -11.22 0.69 15.42
C LYS A 83 -12.26 -0.39 15.71
N ASN A 84 -13.31 -0.49 14.92
CA ASN A 84 -14.39 -1.45 15.14
C ASN A 84 -14.06 -2.86 14.63
N THR A 85 -13.27 -2.99 13.57
CA THR A 85 -12.99 -4.26 12.88
C THR A 85 -11.57 -4.77 13.13
N ALA A 86 -10.55 -3.99 12.80
CA ALA A 86 -9.16 -4.42 12.93
C ALA A 86 -8.78 -4.60 14.41
N LEU A 87 -9.10 -3.62 15.27
CA LEU A 87 -8.78 -3.73 16.70
C LEU A 87 -9.58 -4.83 17.38
N SER A 88 -10.86 -5.07 17.04
CA SER A 88 -11.65 -6.11 17.66
C SER A 88 -11.11 -7.55 17.44
N ARG A 89 -10.27 -7.71 16.41
CA ARG A 89 -9.59 -8.98 16.11
C ARG A 89 -8.25 -9.15 16.83
N LEU A 90 -7.86 -8.17 17.64
CA LEU A 90 -6.61 -8.18 18.42
C LEU A 90 -6.88 -8.48 19.88
N SER A 91 -5.94 -9.17 20.54
CA SER A 91 -5.98 -9.33 21.99
C SER A 91 -5.77 -7.97 22.68
N SER A 92 -6.17 -7.87 23.96
CA SER A 92 -5.99 -6.63 24.74
C SER A 92 -4.53 -6.17 24.80
N GLU A 93 -3.58 -7.09 24.87
CA GLU A 93 -2.14 -6.77 24.85
C GLU A 93 -1.67 -6.29 23.46
N GLN A 94 -2.25 -6.78 22.38
CA GLN A 94 -1.95 -6.30 21.03
C GLN A 94 -2.55 -4.91 20.81
N GLN A 95 -3.78 -4.67 21.28
CA GLN A 95 -4.44 -3.37 21.18
C GLN A 95 -3.67 -2.25 21.89
N LYS A 96 -2.99 -2.53 23.01
CA LYS A 96 -2.14 -1.57 23.69
C LYS A 96 -0.93 -1.11 22.88
N ARG A 97 -0.56 -1.88 21.85
CA ARG A 97 0.64 -1.66 21.02
C ARG A 97 0.36 -1.03 19.66
N ILE A 98 -0.90 -0.74 19.36
CA ILE A 98 -1.32 -0.05 18.13
C ILE A 98 -2.06 1.25 18.44
N LYS A 99 -1.68 2.33 17.77
CA LYS A 99 -2.35 3.63 17.87
C LYS A 99 -2.91 4.00 16.50
N ILE A 100 -4.24 4.09 16.40
CA ILE A 100 -4.92 4.51 15.16
C ILE A 100 -5.31 5.98 15.29
N CYS A 101 -4.79 6.81 14.37
CA CYS A 101 -4.84 8.25 14.41
C CYS A 101 -5.57 8.81 13.19
N TYR A 102 -6.48 9.75 13.42
CA TYR A 102 -7.04 10.59 12.38
C TYR A 102 -6.07 11.74 12.10
N GLY A 103 -5.63 11.91 10.85
CA GLY A 103 -4.73 12.98 10.47
C GLY A 103 -4.19 12.88 9.05
N ASP A 104 -3.66 13.99 8.55
CA ASP A 104 -2.97 14.05 7.26
C ASP A 104 -1.55 13.49 7.40
N SER A 105 -1.28 12.34 6.77
CA SER A 105 0.02 11.65 6.82
C SER A 105 1.20 12.54 6.44
N SER A 106 0.97 13.56 5.59
CA SER A 106 2.01 14.51 5.17
C SER A 106 2.40 15.54 6.24
N LYS A 107 1.65 15.62 7.34
CA LYS A 107 1.84 16.63 8.41
C LYS A 107 1.75 16.04 9.80
N PHE A 108 1.19 14.84 9.95
CA PHE A 108 0.93 14.24 11.24
C PHE A 108 2.23 13.84 11.93
N ASN A 109 2.53 14.48 13.07
CA ASN A 109 3.72 14.19 13.85
C ASN A 109 3.50 13.00 14.79
N THR A 110 4.51 12.15 14.87
CA THR A 110 4.55 11.00 15.79
C THR A 110 5.92 10.92 16.45
N ASP A 111 6.08 10.03 17.41
CA ASP A 111 7.41 9.58 17.78
C ASP A 111 8.10 8.95 16.59
N LYS A 112 9.43 9.10 16.52
CA LYS A 112 10.21 8.51 15.44
C LYS A 112 10.13 7.00 15.47
N VAL A 113 9.94 6.41 14.28
CA VAL A 113 9.78 4.97 14.11
C VAL A 113 10.95 4.35 13.34
N ASP A 114 11.06 3.02 13.39
CA ASP A 114 12.05 2.27 12.63
C ASP A 114 11.69 2.18 11.14
N CYS A 115 10.39 2.06 10.84
CA CYS A 115 9.90 1.96 9.48
C CYS A 115 8.62 2.79 9.30
N ILE A 116 8.53 3.50 8.16
CA ILE A 116 7.29 4.09 7.68
C ILE A 116 6.89 3.33 6.42
N LEU A 117 5.59 3.05 6.28
CA LEU A 117 5.01 2.34 5.15
C LEU A 117 3.93 3.19 4.50
N ALA A 118 3.97 3.31 3.17
CA ALA A 118 2.92 3.91 2.35
C ALA A 118 2.68 2.99 1.15
N THR A 119 1.66 2.15 1.24
CA THR A 119 1.32 1.15 0.22
C THR A 119 0.02 1.46 -0.51
N ASN A 120 -0.31 0.59 -1.47
CA ASN A 120 -1.46 0.73 -2.37
C ASN A 120 -1.42 2.05 -3.16
N PHE A 121 -0.22 2.49 -3.52
CA PHE A 121 0.02 3.69 -4.34
C PHE A 121 -0.57 4.98 -3.76
N SER A 122 -0.91 4.98 -2.47
CA SER A 122 -1.72 6.03 -1.83
C SER A 122 -1.09 7.42 -1.92
N TYR A 123 0.25 7.52 -1.92
CA TYR A 123 0.96 8.79 -2.08
C TYR A 123 0.88 9.39 -3.50
N PHE A 124 0.35 8.65 -4.49
CA PHE A 124 0.05 9.18 -5.83
C PHE A 124 -1.00 10.30 -5.80
N VAL A 125 -1.73 10.45 -4.71
CA VAL A 125 -2.61 11.60 -4.44
C VAL A 125 -1.86 12.93 -4.46
N PHE A 126 -0.57 12.95 -4.20
CA PHE A 126 0.26 14.15 -4.31
C PHE A 126 0.64 14.42 -5.77
N LYS A 127 -0.25 15.05 -6.52
CA LYS A 127 -0.08 15.31 -7.95
C LYS A 127 1.04 16.30 -8.28
N GLN A 128 1.38 17.22 -7.37
CA GLN A 128 2.46 18.18 -7.53
C GLN A 128 3.76 17.65 -6.95
N ARG A 129 4.86 17.72 -7.74
CA ARG A 129 6.20 17.28 -7.32
C ARG A 129 6.62 17.87 -5.97
N LYS A 130 6.38 19.16 -5.77
CA LYS A 130 6.69 19.83 -4.50
C LYS A 130 5.96 19.18 -3.31
N LYS A 131 4.66 18.86 -3.46
CA LYS A 131 3.86 18.22 -2.42
C LYS A 131 4.36 16.81 -2.09
N LEU A 132 4.76 16.06 -3.11
CA LEU A 132 5.35 14.74 -2.93
C LEU A 132 6.67 14.83 -2.16
N ILE A 133 7.55 15.75 -2.53
CA ILE A 133 8.82 15.99 -1.82
C ILE A 133 8.58 16.46 -0.38
N ASP A 134 7.61 17.35 -0.14
CA ASP A 134 7.27 17.80 1.21
C ASP A 134 6.79 16.64 2.09
N TYR A 135 5.98 15.72 1.55
CA TYR A 135 5.58 14.48 2.21
C TYR A 135 6.79 13.57 2.52
N PHE A 136 7.67 13.36 1.55
CA PHE A 136 8.87 12.54 1.75
C PHE A 136 9.83 13.16 2.77
N LYS A 137 9.99 14.51 2.79
CA LYS A 137 10.75 15.23 3.82
C LYS A 137 10.14 15.05 5.21
N HIS A 138 8.80 15.09 5.30
CA HIS A 138 8.10 14.83 6.55
C HIS A 138 8.37 13.39 7.02
N SER A 139 8.18 12.39 6.16
CA SER A 139 8.45 10.99 6.48
C SER A 139 9.91 10.76 6.91
N TYR A 140 10.88 11.41 6.22
CA TYR A 140 12.29 11.37 6.61
C TYR A 140 12.51 11.87 8.06
N LYS A 141 11.85 12.97 8.44
CA LYS A 141 11.96 13.53 9.80
C LYS A 141 11.39 12.61 10.88
N GLN A 142 10.31 11.87 10.55
CA GLN A 142 9.64 10.94 11.46
C GLN A 142 10.36 9.59 11.62
N LEU A 143 11.38 9.31 10.81
CA LEU A 143 12.20 8.11 10.94
C LEU A 143 13.32 8.30 11.97
N LYS A 144 13.62 7.23 12.72
CA LYS A 144 14.86 7.10 13.51
C LYS A 144 16.08 7.10 12.59
N ASN A 145 17.25 7.30 13.15
CA ASN A 145 18.50 7.07 12.42
C ASN A 145 18.54 5.62 11.91
N ARG A 146 18.95 5.44 10.64
CA ARG A 146 18.93 4.14 9.92
C ARG A 146 17.51 3.58 9.70
N GLY A 147 16.47 4.41 9.87
CA GLY A 147 15.10 4.03 9.56
C GLY A 147 14.87 3.84 8.06
N ILE A 148 13.79 3.14 7.71
CA ILE A 148 13.42 2.83 6.33
C ILE A 148 12.05 3.40 6.04
N PHE A 149 11.92 4.08 4.92
CA PHE A 149 10.63 4.40 4.32
C PHE A 149 10.39 3.42 3.16
N MET A 150 9.32 2.64 3.26
CA MET A 150 8.92 1.67 2.25
C MET A 150 7.62 2.12 1.59
N LEU A 151 7.60 2.11 0.28
CA LEU A 151 6.45 2.47 -0.54
C LEU A 151 6.39 1.58 -1.77
N ASP A 152 5.22 1.47 -2.37
CA ASP A 152 5.03 0.74 -3.61
C ASP A 152 4.72 1.68 -4.78
N ALA A 153 4.87 1.19 -5.99
CA ALA A 153 4.50 1.86 -7.22
C ALA A 153 4.07 0.82 -8.26
N PHE A 154 3.17 1.20 -9.13
CA PHE A 154 2.84 0.42 -10.33
C PHE A 154 3.23 1.19 -11.59
N GLY A 155 3.42 0.48 -12.67
CA GLY A 155 3.75 1.06 -13.97
C GLY A 155 3.78 -0.01 -15.05
N GLY A 156 4.55 0.25 -16.09
CA GLY A 156 4.55 -0.50 -17.33
C GLY A 156 3.88 0.31 -18.44
N TYR A 157 3.98 -0.15 -19.69
CA TYR A 157 3.40 0.62 -20.79
C TYR A 157 1.85 0.60 -20.80
N GLU A 158 1.23 -0.38 -20.17
CA GLU A 158 -0.24 -0.45 -19.99
C GLU A 158 -0.76 0.52 -18.92
N ALA A 159 0.07 1.00 -18.00
CA ALA A 159 -0.34 1.99 -17.02
C ALA A 159 -0.76 3.34 -17.64
N HIS A 160 -0.44 3.58 -18.92
CA HIS A 160 -0.83 4.77 -19.68
C HIS A 160 -2.07 4.54 -20.56
N GLN A 161 -2.62 3.32 -20.55
CA GLN A 161 -3.75 2.95 -21.38
C GLN A 161 -5.06 2.99 -20.61
N LEU A 162 -6.16 3.19 -21.34
CA LEU A 162 -7.50 2.98 -20.82
C LEU A 162 -7.80 1.49 -20.92
N LEU A 163 -7.98 0.84 -19.77
CA LEU A 163 -8.23 -0.61 -19.73
C LEU A 163 -9.02 -1.01 -18.49
N GLU A 164 -9.64 -2.17 -18.56
CA GLU A 164 -10.21 -2.85 -17.40
C GLU A 164 -9.56 -4.23 -17.23
N GLU A 165 -9.04 -4.49 -16.06
CA GLU A 165 -8.51 -5.81 -15.66
C GLU A 165 -9.46 -6.50 -14.69
N ARG A 166 -9.68 -7.81 -14.90
CA ARG A 166 -10.60 -8.63 -14.12
C ARG A 166 -9.90 -9.77 -13.41
N THR A 167 -9.91 -9.73 -12.07
CA THR A 167 -9.40 -10.81 -11.23
C THR A 167 -10.56 -11.54 -10.57
N LYS A 168 -10.69 -12.84 -10.88
CA LYS A 168 -11.74 -13.69 -10.30
C LYS A 168 -11.37 -14.16 -8.90
N HIS A 169 -12.23 -13.86 -7.94
CA HIS A 169 -12.23 -14.43 -6.61
C HIS A 169 -13.34 -15.48 -6.47
N LYS A 170 -13.36 -16.21 -5.35
CA LYS A 170 -14.31 -17.32 -5.11
C LYS A 170 -15.79 -16.91 -5.26
N ASN A 171 -16.16 -15.70 -4.82
CA ASN A 171 -17.55 -15.27 -4.73
C ASN A 171 -17.82 -13.91 -5.43
N PHE A 172 -16.83 -13.32 -6.05
CA PHE A 172 -16.91 -12.04 -6.76
C PHE A 172 -15.78 -11.92 -7.77
N THR A 173 -15.88 -10.95 -8.66
CA THR A 173 -14.79 -10.53 -9.54
C THR A 173 -14.39 -9.10 -9.13
N TYR A 174 -13.12 -8.88 -8.88
CA TYR A 174 -12.51 -7.57 -8.73
C TYR A 174 -12.22 -7.02 -10.12
N VAL A 175 -12.56 -5.76 -10.36
CA VAL A 175 -12.29 -5.07 -11.62
C VAL A 175 -11.52 -3.79 -11.32
N TRP A 176 -10.29 -3.72 -11.84
CA TRP A 176 -9.50 -2.51 -11.90
C TRP A 176 -9.80 -1.80 -13.23
N ASP A 177 -10.22 -0.54 -13.19
CA ASP A 177 -10.60 0.28 -14.33
C ASP A 177 -9.72 1.53 -14.38
N GLN A 178 -8.83 1.62 -15.38
CA GLN A 178 -8.10 2.82 -15.73
C GLN A 178 -8.93 3.65 -16.70
N SER A 179 -9.80 4.52 -16.16
CA SER A 179 -10.83 5.22 -16.94
C SER A 179 -10.35 6.48 -17.63
N SER A 180 -9.21 7.06 -17.22
CA SER A 180 -8.59 8.18 -17.95
C SER A 180 -7.11 8.31 -17.63
N PHE A 181 -6.34 8.79 -18.61
CA PHE A 181 -4.95 9.19 -18.47
C PHE A 181 -4.70 10.48 -19.26
N ASN A 182 -4.01 11.45 -18.64
CA ASN A 182 -3.60 12.70 -19.30
C ASN A 182 -2.07 12.69 -19.50
N PRO A 183 -1.57 12.58 -20.74
CA PRO A 183 -0.13 12.48 -21.01
C PRO A 183 0.65 13.77 -20.73
N ILE A 184 -0.02 14.92 -20.58
CA ILE A 184 0.63 16.20 -20.27
C ILE A 184 0.91 16.31 -18.77
N THR A 185 -0.03 15.87 -17.93
CA THR A 185 0.06 16.00 -16.46
C THR A 185 0.39 14.70 -15.76
N HIS A 186 0.30 13.55 -16.48
CA HIS A 186 0.32 12.19 -15.95
C HIS A 186 -0.81 11.91 -14.92
N GLU A 187 -1.85 12.74 -14.93
CA GLU A 187 -3.00 12.45 -14.09
C GLU A 187 -3.77 11.24 -14.62
N ILE A 188 -4.07 10.33 -13.73
CA ILE A 188 -4.82 9.10 -13.98
C ILE A 188 -6.05 9.04 -13.08
N LYS A 189 -7.16 8.59 -13.64
CA LYS A 189 -8.36 8.26 -12.87
C LYS A 189 -8.60 6.76 -12.95
N CYS A 190 -8.66 6.13 -11.78
CA CYS A 190 -8.90 4.70 -11.67
C CYS A 190 -10.13 4.44 -10.81
N HIS A 191 -10.83 3.35 -11.12
CA HIS A 191 -11.95 2.86 -10.33
C HIS A 191 -11.76 1.40 -9.96
N ILE A 192 -12.32 1.01 -8.83
CA ILE A 192 -12.52 -0.39 -8.48
C ILE A 192 -14.00 -0.69 -8.57
N HIS A 193 -14.33 -1.79 -9.24
CA HIS A 193 -15.67 -2.34 -9.28
C HIS A 193 -15.66 -3.77 -8.73
N PHE A 194 -16.81 -4.22 -8.23
CA PHE A 194 -17.03 -5.61 -7.83
C PHE A 194 -18.24 -6.15 -8.58
N GLU A 195 -18.04 -7.26 -9.29
CA GLU A 195 -19.07 -7.99 -10.01
C GLU A 195 -19.41 -9.27 -9.26
N PHE A 196 -20.69 -9.66 -9.24
CA PHE A 196 -21.17 -10.80 -8.46
C PHE A 196 -21.78 -11.88 -9.34
N PRO A 197 -21.82 -13.17 -8.87
CA PRO A 197 -22.35 -14.28 -9.65
C PRO A 197 -23.82 -14.17 -10.08
N ASP A 198 -24.60 -13.31 -9.41
CA ASP A 198 -26.00 -13.01 -9.74
C ASP A 198 -26.15 -11.92 -10.82
N LYS A 199 -25.03 -11.54 -11.47
CA LYS A 199 -24.91 -10.47 -12.48
C LYS A 199 -25.14 -9.05 -11.92
N THR A 200 -25.26 -8.86 -10.60
CA THR A 200 -25.23 -7.53 -10.00
C THR A 200 -23.79 -7.03 -9.89
N ALA A 201 -23.60 -5.71 -9.83
CA ALA A 201 -22.29 -5.08 -9.70
C ALA A 201 -22.33 -3.88 -8.77
N ARG A 202 -21.24 -3.66 -8.03
CA ARG A 202 -20.95 -2.43 -7.32
C ARG A 202 -19.93 -1.65 -8.14
N LYS A 203 -20.45 -0.78 -9.01
CA LYS A 203 -19.60 0.07 -9.85
C LYS A 203 -19.04 1.24 -9.03
N ARG A 204 -17.78 1.63 -9.34
CA ARG A 204 -17.04 2.72 -8.69
C ARG A 204 -17.10 2.62 -7.17
N ALA A 205 -16.86 1.41 -6.65
CA ALA A 205 -16.79 1.17 -5.22
C ALA A 205 -15.69 2.03 -4.58
N PHE A 206 -14.58 2.18 -5.30
CA PHE A 206 -13.52 3.14 -4.98
C PHE A 206 -13.16 3.93 -6.24
N THR A 207 -12.73 5.17 -6.04
CA THR A 207 -12.26 6.07 -7.11
C THR A 207 -10.99 6.74 -6.68
N TYR A 208 -10.00 6.71 -7.54
CA TYR A 208 -8.69 7.31 -7.33
C TYR A 208 -8.43 8.37 -8.39
N GLU A 209 -8.00 9.54 -7.97
CA GLU A 209 -7.53 10.62 -8.82
C GLU A 209 -6.08 10.91 -8.47
N TRP A 210 -5.17 10.26 -9.17
CA TRP A 210 -3.74 10.22 -8.91
C TRP A 210 -2.93 10.90 -10.01
N ARG A 211 -1.67 11.13 -9.73
CA ARG A 211 -0.63 11.28 -10.75
C ARG A 211 0.16 9.97 -10.81
N LEU A 212 0.27 9.39 -12.00
CA LEU A 212 1.16 8.26 -12.25
C LEU A 212 2.61 8.73 -12.15
N TRP A 213 3.29 8.31 -11.10
CA TRP A 213 4.69 8.64 -10.84
C TRP A 213 5.59 7.51 -11.34
N MET A 214 6.57 7.84 -12.18
CA MET A 214 7.55 6.86 -12.67
C MET A 214 8.63 6.60 -11.62
N LEU A 215 9.21 5.40 -11.63
CA LEU A 215 10.27 5.02 -10.67
C LEU A 215 11.44 6.01 -10.60
N PRO A 216 11.98 6.54 -11.72
CA PRO A 216 13.03 7.56 -11.66
C PRO A 216 12.61 8.83 -10.91
N GLU A 217 11.40 9.35 -11.18
CA GLU A 217 10.86 10.54 -10.51
C GLU A 217 10.73 10.32 -9.00
N ILE A 218 10.18 9.16 -8.58
CA ILE A 218 10.04 8.80 -7.17
C ILE A 218 11.41 8.73 -6.48
N GLN A 219 12.38 8.06 -7.12
CA GLN A 219 13.74 7.93 -6.58
C GLN A 219 14.43 9.29 -6.42
N GLU A 220 14.27 10.19 -7.40
CA GLU A 220 14.82 11.55 -7.36
C GLU A 220 14.17 12.37 -6.25
N CYS A 221 12.82 12.33 -6.14
CA CYS A 221 12.08 13.00 -5.07
C CYS A 221 12.48 12.51 -3.68
N LEU A 222 12.71 11.20 -3.51
CA LEU A 222 13.18 10.61 -2.25
C LEU A 222 14.61 11.10 -1.90
N LYS A 223 15.52 11.13 -2.87
CA LYS A 223 16.88 11.64 -2.68
C LYS A 223 16.88 13.13 -2.31
N GLU A 224 16.07 13.93 -3.01
CA GLU A 224 15.89 15.36 -2.70
C GLU A 224 15.26 15.60 -1.31
N ALA A 225 14.47 14.66 -0.84
CA ALA A 225 13.91 14.69 0.51
C ALA A 225 14.93 14.33 1.61
N GLY A 226 16.13 13.83 1.24
CA GLY A 226 17.22 13.54 2.14
C GLY A 226 17.56 12.06 2.32
N PHE A 227 16.84 11.14 1.67
CA PHE A 227 17.15 9.72 1.74
C PHE A 227 18.47 9.41 1.00
N THR A 228 19.40 8.73 1.67
CA THR A 228 20.74 8.50 1.14
C THR A 228 20.81 7.41 0.09
N LYS A 229 19.94 6.41 0.19
CA LYS A 229 19.84 5.27 -0.74
C LYS A 229 18.39 4.90 -0.95
N VAL A 230 18.05 4.64 -2.22
CA VAL A 230 16.72 4.19 -2.63
C VAL A 230 16.90 2.92 -3.46
N ASP A 231 16.49 1.80 -2.90
CA ASP A 231 16.57 0.49 -3.57
C ASP A 231 15.20 0.12 -4.12
N VAL A 232 15.17 -0.36 -5.36
CA VAL A 232 13.94 -0.83 -6.04
C VAL A 232 13.91 -2.36 -5.99
N TYR A 233 12.72 -2.88 -5.72
CA TYR A 233 12.44 -4.31 -5.67
C TYR A 233 11.30 -4.61 -6.64
N MET A 234 11.58 -5.43 -7.65
CA MET A 234 10.59 -5.90 -8.62
C MET A 234 10.14 -7.30 -8.27
N GLN A 235 8.90 -7.61 -8.60
CA GLN A 235 8.33 -8.94 -8.46
C GLN A 235 9.09 -9.92 -9.36
N GLY A 236 9.35 -11.12 -8.87
CA GLY A 236 10.03 -12.14 -9.65
C GLY A 236 9.04 -12.86 -10.56
N TRP A 237 9.55 -13.38 -11.66
CA TRP A 237 8.80 -14.20 -12.62
C TRP A 237 9.20 -15.65 -12.55
N ASN A 238 8.25 -16.55 -12.66
CA ASN A 238 8.47 -18.00 -12.76
C ASN A 238 8.25 -18.44 -14.22
N GLU A 239 9.34 -18.55 -14.99
CA GLU A 239 9.28 -18.93 -16.41
C GLU A 239 8.60 -20.28 -16.65
N LYS A 240 8.77 -21.27 -15.76
CA LYS A 240 8.19 -22.61 -15.92
C LYS A 240 6.67 -22.62 -15.81
N LYS A 241 6.12 -21.75 -14.99
CA LYS A 241 4.67 -21.66 -14.74
C LYS A 241 4.04 -20.49 -15.49
N ASN A 242 4.85 -19.62 -16.08
CA ASN A 242 4.43 -18.38 -16.71
C ASN A 242 3.55 -17.52 -15.78
N GLU A 243 4.01 -17.34 -14.54
CA GLU A 243 3.30 -16.59 -13.50
C GLU A 243 4.25 -15.76 -12.64
N GLU A 244 3.73 -14.72 -12.03
CA GLU A 244 4.45 -13.94 -11.03
C GLU A 244 4.73 -14.78 -9.77
N THR A 245 5.86 -14.48 -9.11
CA THR A 245 6.18 -15.09 -7.81
C THR A 245 5.78 -14.16 -6.68
N GLU A 246 5.55 -14.70 -5.48
CA GLU A 246 5.37 -13.90 -4.27
C GLU A 246 6.69 -13.29 -3.73
N ARG A 247 7.74 -13.22 -4.56
CA ARG A 247 9.07 -12.76 -4.14
C ARG A 247 9.47 -11.51 -4.88
N PHE A 248 9.99 -10.55 -4.14
CA PHE A 248 10.54 -9.32 -4.68
C PHE A 248 12.07 -9.32 -4.56
N TYR A 249 12.74 -8.98 -5.65
CA TYR A 249 14.19 -8.96 -5.74
C TYR A 249 14.68 -7.54 -5.98
N LYS A 250 15.78 -7.18 -5.30
CA LYS A 250 16.43 -5.90 -5.55
C LYS A 250 17.01 -5.91 -6.97
N VAL A 251 16.66 -4.89 -7.75
CA VAL A 251 17.08 -4.74 -9.13
C VAL A 251 17.64 -3.34 -9.39
N THR A 252 18.49 -3.23 -10.42
CA THR A 252 18.94 -1.96 -11.00
C THR A 252 18.56 -1.86 -12.47
N LYS A 253 18.05 -2.95 -13.05
CA LYS A 253 17.58 -3.08 -14.43
C LYS A 253 16.46 -4.12 -14.46
N CYS A 254 15.45 -3.89 -15.25
CA CYS A 254 14.38 -4.84 -15.56
C CYS A 254 13.95 -4.67 -17.03
N ASP A 255 13.16 -5.58 -17.54
CA ASP A 255 12.58 -5.50 -18.86
C ASP A 255 11.41 -4.49 -18.88
N ALA A 256 11.00 -4.09 -20.09
CA ALA A 256 9.88 -3.17 -20.29
C ALA A 256 8.56 -3.96 -20.32
N ASP A 257 8.14 -4.44 -19.16
CA ASP A 257 6.92 -5.23 -19.02
C ASP A 257 5.65 -4.37 -19.21
N PRO A 258 4.55 -5.00 -19.67
CA PRO A 258 3.27 -4.30 -19.85
C PRO A 258 2.73 -3.72 -18.55
N ALA A 259 2.80 -4.47 -17.47
CA ALA A 259 2.40 -4.06 -16.12
C ALA A 259 3.39 -4.58 -15.07
N TRP A 260 3.63 -3.82 -14.03
CA TRP A 260 4.46 -4.24 -12.91
C TRP A 260 4.10 -3.51 -11.62
N VAL A 261 4.34 -4.18 -10.50
CA VAL A 261 4.36 -3.57 -9.17
C VAL A 261 5.78 -3.63 -8.63
N ALA A 262 6.24 -2.53 -8.06
CA ALA A 262 7.54 -2.41 -7.43
C ALA A 262 7.42 -1.92 -6.00
N TYR A 263 8.31 -2.38 -5.11
CA TYR A 263 8.54 -1.73 -3.82
C TYR A 263 9.81 -0.90 -3.87
N LEU A 264 9.78 0.26 -3.24
CA LEU A 264 10.95 1.09 -3.01
C LEU A 264 11.28 1.11 -1.51
N ALA A 265 12.55 0.93 -1.19
CA ALA A 265 13.05 1.05 0.17
C ALA A 265 14.05 2.21 0.26
N ALA A 266 13.60 3.32 0.82
CA ALA A 266 14.41 4.52 1.00
C ALA A 266 15.01 4.55 2.42
N ARG A 267 16.33 4.73 2.52
CA ARG A 267 17.07 4.65 3.78
C ARG A 267 17.52 6.03 4.25
N LYS A 268 17.25 6.29 5.52
CA LYS A 268 17.73 7.47 6.23
C LYS A 268 19.17 7.32 6.66
#